data_04cd73bbacb686a2f891912763594f71
#
_entry.id   04cd73bbacb686a2f891912763594f71
#
_cell.length_a   1.000
_cell.length_b   1.000
_cell.length_c   1.000
_cell.angle_alpha   90.00
_cell.angle_beta   90.00
_cell.angle_gamma   90.00
#
_symmetry.space_group_name_H-M   'P 1'
#
loop_
_entity.id
_entity.type
_entity.pdbx_description
1 polymer ?
#
loop_
_entity_poly.entity_id
_entity_poly.type
_entity_poly.pdbx_seq_one_letter_code
_entity_poly.pdbx_strand_id
1 'polypeptide(L)'
;LLSFVSVPWFTKESVDKEQGIIGQEIRMIEDDPENQVFYGMLEALYEHNPVRVSIAGTVESIAEITAETLYACHAAFYNPGNMTLCVAGNVDPRRVCEIAREVLPKEGLRDIPRDYGGEEPEQAFRPETVQEMAVSTPIFQLGWKADPAPLGEEHMRRQFIGELCCEAVFGTSTPLYASLYSRGLVNNNFSYG
;
A
#
# COMPACT_ATOMS: atom_id res chain seq x y z
N LEU A 1 18.08 -16.65 0.87
CA LEU A 1 16.77 -16.05 0.95
C LEU A 1 15.76 -16.94 1.68
N LEU A 2 15.51 -18.18 1.22
CA LEU A 2 14.49 -19.08 1.82
C LEU A 2 14.73 -19.33 3.32
N SER A 3 15.97 -19.64 3.72
CA SER A 3 16.32 -19.80 5.14
C SER A 3 16.13 -18.51 5.94
N PHE A 4 16.42 -17.35 5.33
CA PHE A 4 16.25 -16.05 5.95
C PHE A 4 14.78 -15.75 6.30
N VAL A 5 13.86 -16.05 5.38
CA VAL A 5 12.42 -15.83 5.63
C VAL A 5 11.77 -16.91 6.51
N SER A 6 12.40 -18.08 6.65
CA SER A 6 11.84 -19.20 7.39
C SER A 6 12.31 -19.28 8.86
N VAL A 7 13.44 -18.64 9.19
CA VAL A 7 14.03 -18.72 10.53
C VAL A 7 14.16 -17.31 11.10
N PRO A 8 13.16 -16.86 11.87
CA PRO A 8 13.16 -15.51 12.44
C PRO A 8 14.20 -15.38 13.55
N TRP A 9 14.84 -14.24 13.62
CA TRP A 9 15.76 -13.87 14.69
C TRP A 9 15.50 -12.43 15.14
N PHE A 10 14.65 -12.28 16.14
CA PHE A 10 14.31 -10.99 16.72
C PHE A 10 14.81 -10.92 18.16
N THR A 11 15.66 -9.98 18.47
CA THR A 11 16.10 -9.67 19.84
C THR A 11 15.59 -8.30 20.23
N LYS A 12 15.43 -8.07 21.54
CA LYS A 12 15.02 -6.76 22.01
C LYS A 12 15.94 -5.65 21.47
N GLU A 13 17.24 -5.88 21.47
CA GLU A 13 18.24 -4.91 20.99
C GLU A 13 18.07 -4.60 19.50
N SER A 14 17.84 -5.64 18.66
CA SER A 14 17.60 -5.43 17.22
C SER A 14 16.29 -4.70 16.95
N VAL A 15 15.24 -5.00 17.70
CA VAL A 15 13.95 -4.32 17.59
C VAL A 15 14.03 -2.86 18.00
N ASP A 16 14.64 -2.56 19.17
CA ASP A 16 14.83 -1.19 19.66
C ASP A 16 15.64 -0.34 18.64
N LYS A 17 16.65 -0.94 18.01
CA LYS A 17 17.42 -0.27 16.96
C LYS A 17 16.61 0.03 15.72
N GLU A 18 15.86 -0.96 15.21
CA GLU A 18 15.03 -0.81 14.02
C GLU A 18 13.87 0.18 14.23
N GLN A 19 13.28 0.22 15.44
CA GLN A 19 12.28 1.25 15.79
C GLN A 19 12.82 2.67 15.58
N GLY A 20 14.09 2.91 15.92
CA GLY A 20 14.73 4.20 15.68
C GLY A 20 14.88 4.55 14.21
N ILE A 21 15.23 3.57 13.38
CA ILE A 21 15.39 3.73 11.93
C ILE A 21 14.02 3.94 11.27
N ILE A 22 13.06 3.07 11.55
CA ILE A 22 11.70 3.17 11.02
C ILE A 22 11.03 4.47 11.46
N GLY A 23 11.25 4.91 12.71
CA GLY A 23 10.74 6.18 13.18
C GLY A 23 11.27 7.39 12.40
N GLN A 24 12.48 7.32 11.83
CA GLN A 24 12.99 8.34 10.91
C GLN A 24 12.32 8.25 9.54
N GLU A 25 12.08 7.04 9.03
CA GLU A 25 11.34 6.84 7.77
C GLU A 25 9.90 7.35 7.87
N ILE A 26 9.23 7.11 9.00
CA ILE A 26 7.87 7.63 9.26
C ILE A 26 7.88 9.16 9.19
N ARG A 27 8.80 9.83 9.88
CA ARG A 27 8.90 11.31 9.84
C ARG A 27 9.17 11.82 8.43
N MET A 28 10.00 11.12 7.65
CA MET A 28 10.27 11.50 6.26
C MET A 28 9.00 11.37 5.40
N ILE A 29 8.16 10.35 5.63
CA ILE A 29 6.85 10.18 4.96
C ILE A 29 5.87 11.26 5.41
N GLU A 30 5.87 11.61 6.70
CA GLU A 30 5.03 12.67 7.26
C GLU A 30 5.43 14.06 6.74
N ASP A 31 6.70 14.29 6.45
CA ASP A 31 7.21 15.54 5.88
C ASP A 31 6.98 15.65 4.35
N ASP A 32 6.57 14.57 3.68
CA ASP A 32 6.31 14.56 2.25
C ASP A 32 4.86 15.03 1.94
N PRO A 33 4.68 16.20 1.30
CA PRO A 33 3.35 16.74 1.00
C PRO A 33 2.50 15.85 0.08
N GLU A 34 3.10 15.10 -0.85
CA GLU A 34 2.37 14.21 -1.75
C GLU A 34 1.78 13.03 -0.99
N ASN A 35 2.54 12.45 -0.05
CA ASN A 35 2.03 11.41 0.84
C ASN A 35 0.92 11.92 1.75
N GLN A 36 1.07 13.14 2.28
CA GLN A 36 0.04 13.73 3.15
C GLN A 36 -1.28 13.99 2.41
N VAL A 37 -1.22 14.47 1.18
CA VAL A 37 -2.40 14.66 0.33
C VAL A 37 -3.04 13.31 -0.02
N PHE A 38 -2.24 12.28 -0.33
CA PHE A 38 -2.73 10.95 -0.65
C PHE A 38 -3.46 10.29 0.53
N TYR A 39 -2.81 10.24 1.70
CA TYR A 39 -3.45 9.65 2.89
C TYR A 39 -4.62 10.50 3.40
N GLY A 40 -4.52 11.83 3.33
CA GLY A 40 -5.65 12.72 3.64
C GLY A 40 -6.86 12.47 2.73
N MET A 41 -6.65 12.19 1.45
CA MET A 41 -7.72 11.78 0.53
C MET A 41 -8.32 10.42 0.94
N LEU A 42 -7.50 9.43 1.27
CA LEU A 42 -7.99 8.11 1.72
C LEU A 42 -8.77 8.22 3.04
N GLU A 43 -8.33 9.03 3.98
CA GLU A 43 -9.06 9.31 5.22
C GLU A 43 -10.38 10.04 4.99
N ALA A 44 -10.45 10.90 3.97
CA ALA A 44 -11.68 11.56 3.59
C ALA A 44 -12.64 10.62 2.86
N LEU A 45 -12.13 9.70 2.06
CA LEU A 45 -12.95 8.72 1.33
C LEU A 45 -13.51 7.63 2.26
N TYR A 46 -12.69 7.04 3.11
CA TYR A 46 -13.04 5.83 3.86
C TYR A 46 -13.29 6.10 5.34
N GLU A 47 -14.35 5.53 5.88
CA GLU A 47 -14.69 5.59 7.31
C GLU A 47 -14.13 4.39 8.08
N HIS A 48 -14.28 3.19 7.54
CA HIS A 48 -13.99 1.92 8.24
C HIS A 48 -12.84 1.15 7.60
N ASN A 49 -12.68 1.23 6.27
CA ASN A 49 -11.70 0.42 5.57
C ASN A 49 -10.26 0.79 5.98
N PRO A 50 -9.42 -0.18 6.37
CA PRO A 50 -8.05 0.05 6.82
C PRO A 50 -7.13 0.66 5.76
N VAL A 51 -7.52 0.73 4.48
CA VAL A 51 -6.76 1.42 3.43
C VAL A 51 -6.48 2.90 3.75
N ARG A 52 -7.30 3.51 4.62
CA ARG A 52 -7.13 4.88 5.11
C ARG A 52 -5.93 5.07 6.05
N VAL A 53 -5.40 3.98 6.57
CA VAL A 53 -4.30 4.02 7.55
C VAL A 53 -2.97 3.90 6.83
N SER A 54 -2.02 4.76 7.16
CA SER A 54 -0.67 4.67 6.61
C SER A 54 -0.04 3.31 6.91
N ILE A 55 0.50 2.66 5.89
CA ILE A 55 1.22 1.38 6.03
C ILE A 55 2.44 1.51 6.93
N ALA A 56 3.07 2.67 6.96
CA ALA A 56 4.22 2.94 7.81
C ALA A 56 3.85 2.97 9.31
N GLY A 57 2.57 3.18 9.63
CA GLY A 57 2.14 3.42 11.00
C GLY A 57 2.53 4.79 11.51
N THR A 58 2.63 4.94 12.83
CA THR A 58 3.11 6.14 13.51
C THR A 58 4.30 5.80 14.41
N VAL A 59 5.06 6.80 14.84
CA VAL A 59 6.19 6.61 15.77
C VAL A 59 5.70 5.94 17.06
N GLU A 60 4.50 6.28 17.53
CA GLU A 60 3.89 5.70 18.74
C GLU A 60 3.54 4.23 18.51
N SER A 61 2.91 3.89 17.37
CA SER A 61 2.53 2.49 17.07
C SER A 61 3.76 1.59 16.88
N ILE A 62 4.83 2.11 16.26
CA ILE A 62 6.09 1.37 16.11
C ILE A 62 6.75 1.12 17.47
N ALA A 63 6.67 2.05 18.41
CA ALA A 63 7.24 1.90 19.75
C ALA A 63 6.57 0.78 20.57
N GLU A 64 5.35 0.38 20.22
CA GLU A 64 4.64 -0.74 20.88
C GLU A 64 5.05 -2.11 20.34
N ILE A 65 5.78 -2.20 19.24
CA ILE A 65 6.19 -3.46 18.63
C ILE A 65 7.35 -4.06 19.42
N THR A 66 7.15 -5.29 19.89
CA THR A 66 8.17 -6.05 20.63
C THR A 66 8.70 -7.23 19.80
N ALA A 67 9.77 -7.85 20.25
CA ALA A 67 10.27 -9.08 19.64
C ALA A 67 9.20 -10.19 19.64
N GLU A 68 8.42 -10.31 20.72
CA GLU A 68 7.33 -11.26 20.84
C GLU A 68 6.24 -11.01 19.81
N THR A 69 5.87 -9.74 19.58
CA THR A 69 4.93 -9.34 18.53
C THR A 69 5.44 -9.77 17.14
N LEU A 70 6.72 -9.52 16.86
CA LEU A 70 7.32 -9.91 15.58
C LEU A 70 7.38 -11.43 15.41
N TYR A 71 7.70 -12.21 16.45
CA TYR A 71 7.63 -13.66 16.39
C TYR A 71 6.21 -14.17 16.16
N ALA A 72 5.21 -13.58 16.80
CA ALA A 72 3.80 -13.92 16.59
C ALA A 72 3.35 -13.62 15.14
N CYS A 73 3.70 -12.46 14.61
CA CYS A 73 3.43 -12.08 13.23
C CYS A 73 4.16 -13.01 12.24
N HIS A 74 5.42 -13.32 12.49
CA HIS A 74 6.17 -14.26 11.65
C HIS A 74 5.50 -15.64 11.63
N ALA A 75 5.15 -16.18 12.79
CA ALA A 75 4.48 -17.48 12.90
C ALA A 75 3.11 -17.51 12.20
N ALA A 76 2.39 -16.37 12.18
CA ALA A 76 1.10 -16.27 11.50
C ALA A 76 1.24 -16.16 9.98
N PHE A 77 2.13 -15.30 9.49
CA PHE A 77 2.13 -14.86 8.09
C PHE A 77 3.23 -15.50 7.24
N TYR A 78 4.39 -15.84 7.81
CA TYR A 78 5.52 -16.43 7.09
C TYR A 78 5.40 -17.95 7.01
N ASN A 79 4.35 -18.39 6.37
CA ASN A 79 4.01 -19.79 6.16
C ASN A 79 4.00 -20.07 4.65
N PRO A 80 4.59 -21.19 4.16
CA PRO A 80 4.61 -21.51 2.74
C PRO A 80 3.23 -21.48 2.05
N GLY A 81 2.15 -21.78 2.80
CA GLY A 81 0.79 -21.69 2.29
C GLY A 81 0.28 -20.26 2.08
N ASN A 82 0.92 -19.26 2.68
CA ASN A 82 0.60 -17.84 2.54
C ASN A 82 1.63 -17.07 1.70
N MET A 83 2.63 -17.75 1.13
CA MET A 83 3.73 -17.12 0.42
C MET A 83 3.81 -17.61 -1.03
N THR A 84 4.29 -16.76 -1.91
CA THR A 84 4.59 -17.09 -3.29
C THR A 84 6.08 -16.88 -3.56
N LEU A 85 6.75 -17.92 -4.08
CA LEU A 85 8.13 -17.83 -4.54
C LEU A 85 8.16 -17.50 -6.03
N CYS A 86 8.69 -16.34 -6.37
CA CYS A 86 8.93 -15.92 -7.75
C CYS A 86 10.44 -15.79 -7.99
N VAL A 87 10.96 -16.45 -9.02
CA VAL A 87 12.38 -16.44 -9.37
C VAL A 87 12.51 -16.10 -10.86
N ALA A 88 13.22 -15.03 -11.18
CA ALA A 88 13.50 -14.61 -12.54
C ALA A 88 15.02 -14.65 -12.80
N GLY A 89 15.43 -15.17 -13.95
CA GLY A 89 16.83 -15.23 -14.36
C GLY A 89 17.18 -16.52 -15.11
N ASN A 90 18.46 -16.72 -15.38
CA ASN A 90 18.96 -17.96 -16.00
C ASN A 90 19.11 -19.06 -14.93
N VAL A 91 17.99 -19.66 -14.55
CA VAL A 91 17.91 -20.68 -13.49
C VAL A 91 17.20 -21.94 -13.98
N ASP A 92 17.54 -23.09 -13.42
CA ASP A 92 16.75 -24.31 -13.60
C ASP A 92 15.56 -24.34 -12.62
N PRO A 93 14.29 -24.28 -13.12
CA PRO A 93 13.11 -24.29 -12.27
C PRO A 93 13.02 -25.54 -11.38
N ARG A 94 13.49 -26.70 -11.85
CA ARG A 94 13.46 -27.95 -11.08
C ARG A 94 14.37 -27.83 -9.86
N ARG A 95 15.57 -27.28 -10.07
CA ARG A 95 16.55 -27.09 -8.99
C ARG A 95 16.01 -26.07 -7.96
N VAL A 96 15.34 -25.00 -8.39
CA VAL A 96 14.67 -24.05 -7.48
C VAL A 96 13.61 -24.75 -6.64
N CYS A 97 12.76 -25.56 -7.26
CA CYS A 97 11.73 -26.32 -6.54
C CYS A 97 12.32 -27.35 -5.56
N GLU A 98 13.41 -28.01 -5.89
CA GLU A 98 14.13 -28.95 -4.99
C GLU A 98 14.62 -28.20 -3.74
N ILE A 99 15.35 -27.10 -3.93
CA ILE A 99 15.86 -26.26 -2.83
C ILE A 99 14.71 -25.76 -1.95
N ALA A 100 13.63 -25.30 -2.57
CA ALA A 100 12.46 -24.82 -1.81
C ALA A 100 11.86 -25.94 -0.93
N ARG A 101 11.73 -27.18 -1.47
CA ARG A 101 11.23 -28.34 -0.70
C ARG A 101 12.17 -28.79 0.42
N GLU A 102 13.49 -28.59 0.25
CA GLU A 102 14.50 -28.94 1.25
C GLU A 102 14.50 -27.92 2.42
N VAL A 103 14.33 -26.64 2.13
CA VAL A 103 14.55 -25.53 3.08
C VAL A 103 13.27 -25.08 3.76
N LEU A 104 12.13 -25.06 3.04
CA LEU A 104 10.90 -24.54 3.59
C LEU A 104 10.24 -25.52 4.58
N PRO A 105 9.57 -25.02 5.64
CA PRO A 105 8.76 -25.83 6.54
C PRO A 105 7.68 -26.60 5.77
N LYS A 106 7.39 -27.83 6.22
CA LYS A 106 6.35 -28.70 5.62
C LYS A 106 5.00 -28.56 6.29
N GLU A 107 4.76 -27.46 6.99
CA GLU A 107 3.48 -27.20 7.64
C GLU A 107 2.40 -26.86 6.58
N GLY A 108 1.18 -27.30 6.88
CA GLY A 108 0.04 -27.14 5.98
C GLY A 108 -0.40 -25.68 5.81
N LEU A 109 -1.34 -25.48 4.88
CA LEU A 109 -2.00 -24.21 4.67
C LEU A 109 -2.65 -23.74 5.97
N ARG A 110 -2.38 -22.49 6.35
CA ARG A 110 -3.13 -21.79 7.39
C ARG A 110 -4.05 -20.80 6.69
N ASP A 111 -5.34 -20.92 6.97
CA ASP A 111 -6.30 -19.89 6.58
C ASP A 111 -6.11 -18.71 7.54
N ILE A 112 -5.74 -17.57 6.95
CA ILE A 112 -5.55 -16.34 7.73
C ILE A 112 -6.77 -15.47 7.44
N PRO A 113 -7.67 -15.30 8.40
CA PRO A 113 -8.84 -14.46 8.22
C PRO A 113 -8.37 -13.01 7.98
N ARG A 114 -8.99 -12.37 7.01
CA ARG A 114 -8.73 -10.97 6.68
C ARG A 114 -9.91 -10.15 7.17
N ASP A 115 -9.60 -9.14 7.97
CA ASP A 115 -10.57 -8.14 8.41
C ASP A 115 -10.34 -6.85 7.65
N TYR A 116 -11.32 -6.44 6.87
CA TYR A 116 -11.31 -5.18 6.13
C TYR A 116 -12.10 -4.07 6.82
N GLY A 117 -12.44 -4.26 8.09
CA GLY A 117 -13.31 -3.37 8.86
C GLY A 117 -14.79 -3.68 8.64
N GLY A 118 -15.64 -2.75 9.07
CA GLY A 118 -17.09 -2.85 8.88
C GLY A 118 -17.53 -2.61 7.45
N GLU A 119 -18.84 -2.61 7.23
CA GLU A 119 -19.43 -2.20 5.95
C GLU A 119 -19.08 -0.74 5.65
N GLU A 120 -18.47 -0.50 4.51
CA GLU A 120 -18.00 0.82 4.11
C GLU A 120 -19.12 1.58 3.37
N PRO A 121 -19.49 2.80 3.81
CA PRO A 121 -20.48 3.59 3.09
C PRO A 121 -20.06 3.90 1.65
N GLU A 122 -21.02 3.98 0.73
CA GLU A 122 -20.77 4.37 -0.68
C GLU A 122 -20.25 5.80 -0.80
N GLN A 123 -20.80 6.71 0.02
CA GLN A 123 -20.37 8.10 0.03
C GLN A 123 -19.02 8.29 0.69
N ALA A 124 -18.30 9.33 0.28
CA ALA A 124 -17.10 9.75 1.00
C ALA A 124 -17.45 10.10 2.47
N PHE A 125 -16.59 9.69 3.39
CA PHE A 125 -16.75 9.96 4.83
C PHE A 125 -16.70 11.47 5.11
N ARG A 126 -15.83 12.20 4.40
CA ARG A 126 -15.73 13.65 4.46
C ARG A 126 -15.62 14.20 3.03
N PRO A 127 -16.26 15.35 2.74
CA PRO A 127 -16.17 15.93 1.40
C PRO A 127 -14.80 16.55 1.10
N GLU A 128 -14.05 16.93 2.11
CA GLU A 128 -12.78 17.64 1.98
C GLU A 128 -11.91 17.42 3.23
N THR A 129 -10.60 17.41 3.02
CA THR A 129 -9.59 17.56 4.06
C THR A 129 -8.54 18.55 3.59
N VAL A 130 -8.02 19.36 4.51
CA VAL A 130 -6.99 20.38 4.22
C VAL A 130 -5.89 20.26 5.26
N GLN A 131 -4.65 20.28 4.83
CA GLN A 131 -3.48 20.31 5.68
C GLN A 131 -2.55 21.44 5.27
N GLU A 132 -2.07 22.22 6.24
CA GLU A 132 -1.09 23.27 6.01
C GLU A 132 0.33 22.70 6.14
N MET A 133 1.11 22.86 5.08
CA MET A 133 2.51 22.42 5.01
C MET A 133 3.36 23.48 4.31
N ALA A 134 4.68 23.39 4.49
CA ALA A 134 5.64 24.28 3.84
C ALA A 134 5.85 23.87 2.37
N VAL A 135 4.90 24.21 1.51
CA VAL A 135 4.93 23.92 0.06
C VAL A 135 4.99 25.22 -0.75
N SER A 136 5.67 25.14 -1.91
CA SER A 136 5.78 26.30 -2.81
C SER A 136 4.48 26.61 -3.57
N THR A 137 3.68 25.58 -3.83
CA THR A 137 2.40 25.64 -4.54
C THR A 137 1.41 24.70 -3.88
N PRO A 138 0.11 25.01 -3.86
CA PRO A 138 -0.90 24.08 -3.38
C PRO A 138 -0.88 22.76 -4.18
N ILE A 139 -0.99 21.64 -3.47
CA ILE A 139 -1.13 20.31 -4.05
C ILE A 139 -2.52 19.82 -3.70
N PHE A 140 -3.21 19.17 -4.63
CA PHE A 140 -4.52 18.59 -4.36
C PHE A 140 -4.72 17.26 -5.08
N GLN A 141 -5.55 16.42 -4.51
CA GLN A 141 -6.05 15.19 -5.12
C GLN A 141 -7.57 15.15 -5.04
N LEU A 142 -8.19 14.54 -6.04
CA LEU A 142 -9.62 14.23 -6.06
C LEU A 142 -9.76 12.71 -6.16
N GLY A 143 -10.61 12.14 -5.32
CA GLY A 143 -10.88 10.72 -5.31
C GLY A 143 -12.38 10.42 -5.29
N TRP A 144 -12.74 9.29 -5.88
CA TRP A 144 -14.11 8.76 -5.84
C TRP A 144 -14.06 7.30 -5.46
N LYS A 145 -15.04 6.86 -4.68
CA LYS A 145 -15.31 5.45 -4.50
C LYS A 145 -16.01 4.90 -5.73
N ALA A 146 -15.60 3.72 -6.15
CA ALA A 146 -16.31 2.94 -7.17
C ALA A 146 -16.94 1.72 -6.51
N ASP A 147 -17.98 1.18 -7.12
CA ASP A 147 -18.58 -0.08 -6.68
C ASP A 147 -17.53 -1.19 -6.70
N PRO A 148 -17.43 -2.00 -5.63
CA PRO A 148 -16.51 -3.11 -5.60
C PRO A 148 -16.84 -4.10 -6.73
N ALA A 149 -15.82 -4.53 -7.46
CA ALA A 149 -15.96 -5.54 -8.49
C ALA A 149 -15.50 -6.90 -7.96
N PRO A 150 -16.15 -8.01 -8.35
CA PRO A 150 -15.64 -9.34 -8.09
C PRO A 150 -14.22 -9.50 -8.63
N LEU A 151 -13.35 -10.22 -7.90
CA LEU A 151 -11.99 -10.49 -8.37
C LEU A 151 -12.01 -11.27 -9.70
N GLY A 152 -11.00 -11.05 -10.53
CA GLY A 152 -10.82 -11.71 -11.81
C GLY A 152 -11.12 -10.79 -13.00
N GLU A 153 -11.69 -11.34 -14.06
CA GLU A 153 -11.89 -10.65 -15.34
C GLU A 153 -12.75 -9.39 -15.23
N GLU A 154 -13.83 -9.44 -14.45
CA GLU A 154 -14.70 -8.27 -14.26
C GLU A 154 -13.99 -7.14 -13.50
N HIS A 155 -13.14 -7.46 -12.52
CA HIS A 155 -12.31 -6.48 -11.85
C HIS A 155 -11.37 -5.78 -12.82
N MET A 156 -10.62 -6.55 -13.61
CA MET A 156 -9.71 -6.02 -14.64
C MET A 156 -10.48 -5.17 -15.67
N ARG A 157 -11.63 -5.65 -16.13
CA ARG A 157 -12.45 -4.92 -17.08
C ARG A 157 -12.87 -3.56 -16.55
N ARG A 158 -13.33 -3.48 -15.31
CA ARG A 158 -13.74 -2.20 -14.68
C ARG A 158 -12.56 -1.28 -14.48
N GLN A 159 -11.42 -1.82 -14.07
CA GLN A 159 -10.18 -1.05 -13.95
C GLN A 159 -9.80 -0.40 -15.28
N PHE A 160 -9.71 -1.18 -16.36
CA PHE A 160 -9.39 -0.64 -17.69
C PHE A 160 -10.44 0.37 -18.20
N ILE A 161 -11.71 0.17 -17.90
CA ILE A 161 -12.74 1.15 -18.25
C ILE A 161 -12.49 2.46 -17.47
N GLY A 162 -12.18 2.39 -16.20
CA GLY A 162 -11.83 3.55 -15.37
C GLY A 162 -10.63 4.30 -15.93
N GLU A 163 -9.55 3.60 -16.22
CA GLU A 163 -8.33 4.16 -16.82
C GLU A 163 -8.62 4.84 -18.16
N LEU A 164 -9.38 4.19 -19.04
CA LEU A 164 -9.77 4.76 -20.34
C LEU A 164 -10.69 5.98 -20.18
N CYS A 165 -11.59 5.98 -19.22
CA CYS A 165 -12.41 7.15 -18.91
C CYS A 165 -11.56 8.32 -18.40
N CYS A 166 -10.62 8.05 -17.51
CA CYS A 166 -9.68 9.06 -17.03
C CYS A 166 -8.82 9.61 -18.18
N GLU A 167 -8.27 8.74 -19.02
CA GLU A 167 -7.51 9.17 -20.20
C GLU A 167 -8.34 10.03 -21.16
N ALA A 168 -9.60 9.65 -21.41
CA ALA A 168 -10.48 10.38 -22.32
C ALA A 168 -10.88 11.77 -21.80
N VAL A 169 -10.89 11.97 -20.47
CA VAL A 169 -11.26 13.24 -19.83
C VAL A 169 -10.03 14.09 -19.51
N PHE A 170 -9.00 13.48 -18.93
CA PHE A 170 -7.85 14.17 -18.34
C PHE A 170 -6.55 14.00 -19.14
N GLY A 171 -6.55 13.14 -20.17
CA GLY A 171 -5.36 12.88 -20.98
C GLY A 171 -4.78 14.16 -21.59
N THR A 172 -3.47 14.18 -21.78
CA THR A 172 -2.71 15.38 -22.21
C THR A 172 -3.15 15.95 -23.55
N SER A 173 -3.82 15.15 -24.39
CA SER A 173 -4.39 15.56 -25.67
C SER A 173 -5.80 16.16 -25.59
N THR A 174 -6.40 16.19 -24.39
CA THR A 174 -7.79 16.65 -24.21
C THR A 174 -7.91 18.17 -24.11
N PRO A 175 -9.03 18.74 -24.54
CA PRO A 175 -9.28 20.19 -24.38
C PRO A 175 -9.28 20.63 -22.91
N LEU A 176 -9.71 19.75 -21.98
CA LEU A 176 -9.70 20.04 -20.56
C LEU A 176 -8.27 20.21 -20.05
N TYR A 177 -7.40 19.25 -20.31
CA TYR A 177 -5.99 19.35 -19.92
C TYR A 177 -5.33 20.60 -20.52
N ALA A 178 -5.51 20.85 -21.81
CA ALA A 178 -4.95 22.02 -22.47
C ALA A 178 -5.43 23.34 -21.83
N SER A 179 -6.70 23.41 -21.46
CA SER A 179 -7.28 24.57 -20.76
C SER A 179 -6.67 24.75 -19.36
N LEU A 180 -6.59 23.68 -18.56
CA LEU A 180 -6.03 23.74 -17.21
C LEU A 180 -4.52 24.09 -17.26
N TYR A 181 -3.79 23.49 -18.18
CA TYR A 181 -2.36 23.76 -18.37
C TYR A 181 -2.09 25.21 -18.78
N SER A 182 -2.84 25.73 -19.75
CA SER A 182 -2.69 27.13 -20.21
C SER A 182 -3.01 28.16 -19.12
N ARG A 183 -3.86 27.80 -18.15
CA ARG A 183 -4.19 28.62 -16.98
C ARG A 183 -3.20 28.43 -15.82
N GLY A 184 -2.22 27.56 -15.94
CA GLY A 184 -1.25 27.25 -14.89
C GLY A 184 -1.84 26.51 -13.69
N LEU A 185 -3.00 25.86 -13.84
CA LEU A 185 -3.66 25.09 -12.78
C LEU A 185 -3.13 23.68 -12.63
N VAL A 186 -2.56 23.13 -13.69
CA VAL A 186 -1.84 21.84 -13.71
C VAL A 186 -0.50 22.00 -14.41
N ASN A 187 0.42 21.10 -14.15
CA ASN A 187 1.75 21.05 -14.77
C ASN A 187 2.03 19.65 -15.34
N ASN A 188 3.27 19.38 -15.75
CA ASN A 188 3.66 18.11 -16.34
C ASN A 188 3.61 16.92 -15.36
N ASN A 189 3.48 17.17 -14.06
CA ASN A 189 3.35 16.13 -13.04
C ASN A 189 1.88 15.75 -12.76
N PHE A 190 0.94 16.41 -13.45
CA PHE A 190 -0.48 16.05 -13.32
C PHE A 190 -0.68 14.61 -13.76
N SER A 191 -1.28 13.81 -12.90
CA SER A 191 -1.56 12.39 -13.13
C SER A 191 -3.01 12.05 -12.76
N TYR A 192 -3.50 10.93 -13.31
CA TYR A 192 -4.84 10.39 -13.09
C TYR A 192 -4.78 8.87 -13.23
N GLY A 193 -5.68 8.13 -12.56
CA GLY A 193 -5.73 6.66 -12.61
C GLY A 193 -6.87 6.11 -11.74
#